data_2bce0569ab5dc94591a9ecd6d1c4dd7d
#
_entry.id   2bce0569ab5dc94591a9ecd6d1c4dd7d
#
_cell.length_a   1.000
_cell.length_b   1.000
_cell.length_c   1.000
_cell.angle_alpha   90.00
_cell.angle_beta   90.00
_cell.angle_gamma   90.00
#
_symmetry.space_group_name_H-M   'P 1'
#
loop_
_entity.id
_entity.type
_entity.pdbx_description
1 polymer ?
#
loop_
_entity_poly.entity_id
_entity_poly.type
_entity_poly.pdbx_seq_one_letter_code
_entity_poly.pdbx_strand_id
1 'polypeptide(L)'
;MKSLSPPRRQPIAIALALATGASCSALRAQRMEEQPAAQIQMEPIVITGDPQLERLNDEELFSAGESAFAAHDYRAAARYFDRLVDFHPDSKHLRSATYNAGLAHEKNGDFEDALSRFSLVADPARGTGDALDAAFRQAEALYHLGRYADAIAILTELGARADLTEGERLQAQVQRGVCEVEDGRLEAAEATFRRVLTAYQATDDRGLVDDFYPAQAQFFLGEIYRLRYQMVSLDPNQGVDELAKDLEYKAELLLSAQGHYLRVIRMGNRYWSTASGERIGGLYESLYQHLVSSPVPKELEEEEAQIYRQELRKKIRVLITKAINVYERTLEAAERVGAANPFVERTRESLQKMKELLIADAQIDDEPQTAN
;
A
#
# COMPACT_ATOMS: atom_id res chain seq x y z
N MET A 1 -9.49 15.13 -14.57
CA MET A 1 -8.42 14.72 -13.65
C MET A 1 -8.97 13.57 -12.84
N LYS A 2 -8.74 12.34 -13.28
CA LYS A 2 -9.20 11.14 -12.58
C LYS A 2 -8.10 10.77 -11.61
N SER A 3 -8.29 11.11 -10.32
CA SER A 3 -7.34 10.78 -9.28
C SER A 3 -7.59 9.35 -8.84
N LEU A 4 -6.65 8.46 -9.09
CA LEU A 4 -6.48 7.30 -8.24
C LEU A 4 -6.21 7.84 -6.84
N SER A 5 -7.20 7.73 -5.97
CA SER A 5 -6.97 8.01 -4.56
C SER A 5 -5.87 7.07 -4.07
N PRO A 6 -4.85 7.57 -3.37
CA PRO A 6 -3.77 6.71 -2.91
C PRO A 6 -4.35 5.59 -2.04
N PRO A 7 -3.91 4.34 -2.24
CA PRO A 7 -4.37 3.24 -1.42
C PRO A 7 -4.07 3.56 0.05
N ARG A 8 -5.11 3.49 0.90
CA ARG A 8 -4.92 3.52 2.35
C ARG A 8 -4.09 2.29 2.71
N ARG A 9 -2.81 2.48 2.94
CA ARG A 9 -1.96 1.43 3.50
C ARG A 9 -2.43 1.13 4.91
N GLN A 10 -3.03 -0.03 5.11
CA GLN A 10 -2.98 -0.66 6.42
C GLN A 10 -1.54 -1.16 6.62
N PRO A 11 -0.98 -1.05 7.83
CA PRO A 11 0.33 -1.61 8.11
C PRO A 11 0.27 -3.12 7.88
N ILE A 12 1.23 -3.65 7.13
CA ILE A 12 1.44 -5.09 7.00
C ILE A 12 1.76 -5.61 8.40
N ALA A 13 0.75 -6.15 9.08
CA ALA A 13 0.93 -6.89 10.31
C ALA A 13 1.44 -8.27 9.92
N ILE A 14 2.75 -8.48 10.00
CA ILE A 14 3.34 -9.81 9.94
C ILE A 14 2.91 -10.52 11.22
N ALA A 15 1.87 -11.34 11.14
CA ALA A 15 1.46 -12.23 12.21
C ALA A 15 2.46 -13.38 12.30
N LEU A 16 3.38 -13.28 13.24
CA LEU A 16 4.25 -14.37 13.65
C LEU A 16 3.39 -15.38 14.44
N ALA A 17 2.98 -16.47 13.80
CA ALA A 17 2.28 -17.57 14.46
C ALA A 17 3.28 -18.37 15.30
N LEU A 18 3.31 -18.10 16.61
CA LEU A 18 3.96 -18.97 17.58
C LEU A 18 3.02 -20.16 17.88
N ALA A 19 3.40 -21.32 17.39
CA ALA A 19 2.79 -22.59 17.78
C ALA A 19 3.28 -22.95 19.19
N THR A 20 2.41 -22.80 20.20
CA THR A 20 2.60 -23.44 21.49
C THR A 20 1.71 -24.66 21.59
N GLY A 21 2.34 -25.84 21.56
CA GLY A 21 1.68 -27.07 21.92
C GLY A 21 1.35 -27.12 23.41
N ALA A 22 0.11 -27.50 23.70
CA ALA A 22 -0.27 -27.96 25.01
C ALA A 22 -1.19 -29.16 24.86
N SER A 23 -0.64 -30.30 25.25
CA SER A 23 -1.38 -31.54 25.48
C SER A 23 -2.37 -31.33 26.61
N CYS A 24 -3.61 -31.75 26.44
CA CYS A 24 -4.49 -31.98 27.56
C CYS A 24 -5.33 -33.22 27.38
N SER A 25 -5.23 -34.02 28.37
CA SER A 25 -5.75 -35.33 28.66
C SER A 25 -7.28 -35.47 28.55
N ALA A 26 -7.66 -36.70 28.24
CA ALA A 26 -9.00 -37.24 28.19
C ALA A 26 -9.80 -37.04 29.50
N LEU A 27 -11.03 -36.56 29.34
CA LEU A 27 -12.11 -36.83 30.28
C LEU A 27 -13.29 -37.40 29.50
N ARG A 28 -13.53 -38.65 29.81
CA ARG A 28 -14.63 -39.51 29.31
C ARG A 28 -15.89 -39.09 30.06
N ALA A 29 -16.84 -38.44 29.40
CA ALA A 29 -18.18 -38.21 29.92
C ALA A 29 -19.20 -39.00 29.12
N GLN A 30 -20.09 -39.62 29.84
CA GLN A 30 -21.09 -40.57 29.40
C GLN A 30 -22.09 -39.92 28.41
N ARG A 31 -22.40 -40.71 27.40
CA ARG A 31 -23.47 -40.49 26.42
C ARG A 31 -24.84 -40.58 27.12
N MET A 32 -25.55 -39.48 27.20
CA MET A 32 -26.99 -39.45 27.28
C MET A 32 -27.52 -39.28 25.84
N GLU A 33 -28.29 -40.27 25.39
CA GLU A 33 -29.03 -40.19 24.13
C GLU A 33 -30.16 -39.17 24.29
N GLU A 34 -29.95 -37.97 23.79
CA GLU A 34 -31.04 -37.03 23.54
C GLU A 34 -31.60 -37.30 22.13
N GLN A 35 -32.88 -37.56 22.08
CA GLN A 35 -33.64 -37.68 20.82
C GLN A 35 -33.52 -36.36 20.07
N PRO A 36 -33.31 -36.37 18.74
CA PRO A 36 -33.21 -35.13 17.99
C PRO A 36 -34.58 -34.44 17.99
N ALA A 37 -34.64 -33.26 18.60
CA ALA A 37 -35.74 -32.35 18.41
C ALA A 37 -35.85 -32.05 16.91
N ALA A 38 -37.06 -32.23 16.36
CA ALA A 38 -37.34 -31.88 14.98
C ALA A 38 -36.95 -30.43 14.74
N GLN A 39 -35.82 -30.20 14.06
CA GLN A 39 -35.47 -28.87 13.59
C GLN A 39 -36.45 -28.51 12.48
N ILE A 40 -37.36 -27.61 12.81
CA ILE A 40 -38.15 -26.91 11.80
C ILE A 40 -37.12 -26.03 11.08
N GLN A 41 -36.62 -26.47 9.92
CA GLN A 41 -35.93 -25.58 8.99
C GLN A 41 -36.97 -24.59 8.47
N MET A 42 -37.06 -23.47 9.14
CA MET A 42 -37.64 -22.27 8.53
C MET A 42 -36.63 -21.78 7.52
N GLU A 43 -36.94 -21.87 6.25
CA GLU A 43 -36.20 -21.12 5.24
C GLU A 43 -36.24 -19.66 5.68
N PRO A 44 -35.08 -18.97 5.70
CA PRO A 44 -35.08 -17.57 6.04
C PRO A 44 -36.03 -16.86 5.07
N ILE A 45 -37.05 -16.21 5.58
CA ILE A 45 -37.87 -15.27 4.81
C ILE A 45 -36.90 -14.15 4.45
N VAL A 46 -36.32 -14.24 3.26
CA VAL A 46 -35.55 -13.15 2.69
C VAL A 46 -36.56 -12.04 2.44
N ILE A 47 -36.65 -11.07 3.35
CA ILE A 47 -37.35 -9.82 3.10
C ILE A 47 -36.51 -9.08 2.07
N THR A 48 -36.71 -9.43 0.82
CA THR A 48 -36.13 -8.78 -0.34
C THR A 48 -36.98 -7.56 -0.66
N GLY A 49 -36.76 -6.46 0.04
CA GLY A 49 -37.36 -5.21 -0.40
C GLY A 49 -37.41 -4.17 0.71
N ASP A 50 -36.71 -3.07 0.50
CA ASP A 50 -37.03 -1.82 1.16
C ASP A 50 -38.33 -1.28 0.51
N PRO A 51 -39.48 -1.22 1.22
CA PRO A 51 -40.74 -0.77 0.64
C PRO A 51 -40.69 0.64 0.08
N GLN A 52 -39.68 1.44 0.46
CA GLN A 52 -39.46 2.78 -0.09
C GLN A 52 -38.82 2.70 -1.47
N LEU A 53 -37.88 1.77 -1.68
CA LEU A 53 -37.24 1.54 -2.99
C LEU A 53 -38.18 0.90 -4.01
N GLU A 54 -39.10 0.05 -3.56
CA GLU A 54 -40.05 -0.65 -4.44
C GLU A 54 -41.04 0.27 -5.16
N ARG A 55 -41.25 1.47 -4.63
CA ARG A 55 -42.20 2.46 -5.19
C ARG A 55 -41.59 3.38 -6.20
N LEU A 56 -40.25 3.41 -6.29
CA LEU A 56 -39.53 4.31 -7.16
C LEU A 56 -39.38 3.68 -8.56
N ASN A 57 -39.60 4.47 -9.59
CA ASN A 57 -39.27 4.11 -10.97
C ASN A 57 -37.76 4.27 -11.22
N ASP A 58 -37.30 3.88 -12.39
CA ASP A 58 -35.88 3.91 -12.78
C ASP A 58 -35.28 5.33 -12.80
N GLU A 59 -36.04 6.34 -13.23
CA GLU A 59 -35.61 7.75 -13.22
C GLU A 59 -35.46 8.27 -11.76
N GLU A 60 -36.43 7.96 -10.90
CA GLU A 60 -36.40 8.35 -9.49
C GLU A 60 -35.27 7.64 -8.74
N LEU A 61 -35.03 6.35 -9.00
CA LEU A 61 -33.91 5.59 -8.44
C LEU A 61 -32.56 6.18 -8.85
N PHE A 62 -32.41 6.50 -10.13
CA PHE A 62 -31.18 7.09 -10.65
C PHE A 62 -30.89 8.44 -10.01
N SER A 63 -31.87 9.34 -9.98
CA SER A 63 -31.76 10.67 -9.38
C SER A 63 -31.51 10.61 -7.86
N ALA A 64 -32.15 9.69 -7.13
CA ALA A 64 -31.92 9.47 -5.72
C ALA A 64 -30.50 8.96 -5.46
N GLY A 65 -30.01 8.05 -6.31
CA GLY A 65 -28.63 7.54 -6.25
C GLY A 65 -27.59 8.64 -6.46
N GLU A 66 -27.78 9.51 -7.46
CA GLU A 66 -26.90 10.65 -7.71
C GLU A 66 -26.91 11.63 -6.54
N SER A 67 -28.08 11.92 -5.97
CA SER A 67 -28.23 12.82 -4.83
C SER A 67 -27.53 12.28 -3.59
N ALA A 68 -27.68 10.98 -3.30
CA ALA A 68 -27.02 10.33 -2.18
C ALA A 68 -25.49 10.30 -2.39
N PHE A 69 -25.02 10.01 -3.61
CA PHE A 69 -23.60 10.01 -3.93
C PHE A 69 -22.97 11.40 -3.76
N ALA A 70 -23.66 12.45 -4.22
CA ALA A 70 -23.23 13.84 -4.03
C ALA A 70 -23.21 14.27 -2.55
N ALA A 71 -24.11 13.70 -1.73
CA ALA A 71 -24.13 13.89 -0.28
C ALA A 71 -23.09 13.03 0.47
N HIS A 72 -22.25 12.25 -0.24
CA HIS A 72 -21.31 11.29 0.31
C HIS A 72 -21.94 10.13 1.11
N ASP A 73 -23.25 9.91 0.99
CA ASP A 73 -23.93 8.72 1.50
C ASP A 73 -23.80 7.59 0.47
N TYR A 74 -22.61 7.04 0.40
CA TYR A 74 -22.28 6.00 -0.59
C TYR A 74 -23.07 4.71 -0.39
N ARG A 75 -23.45 4.42 0.86
CA ARG A 75 -24.26 3.25 1.16
C ARG A 75 -25.70 3.41 0.62
N ALA A 76 -26.31 4.56 0.78
CA ALA A 76 -27.61 4.84 0.20
C ALA A 76 -27.53 4.88 -1.33
N ALA A 77 -26.48 5.53 -1.90
CA ALA A 77 -26.26 5.58 -3.33
C ALA A 77 -26.17 4.18 -3.96
N ALA A 78 -25.38 3.29 -3.36
CA ALA A 78 -25.27 1.89 -3.81
C ALA A 78 -26.63 1.20 -3.85
N ARG A 79 -27.44 1.32 -2.79
CA ARG A 79 -28.78 0.71 -2.72
C ARG A 79 -29.73 1.20 -3.82
N TYR A 80 -29.72 2.50 -4.13
CA TYR A 80 -30.55 3.06 -5.20
C TYR A 80 -30.09 2.56 -6.58
N PHE A 81 -28.80 2.62 -6.85
CA PHE A 81 -28.27 2.15 -8.14
C PHE A 81 -28.42 0.64 -8.31
N ASP A 82 -28.14 -0.16 -7.27
CA ASP A 82 -28.33 -1.60 -7.30
C ASP A 82 -29.78 -1.97 -7.58
N ARG A 83 -30.73 -1.30 -6.92
CA ARG A 83 -32.17 -1.52 -7.17
C ARG A 83 -32.52 -1.27 -8.64
N LEU A 84 -32.01 -0.19 -9.23
CA LEU A 84 -32.22 0.09 -10.64
C LEU A 84 -31.63 -1.03 -11.52
N VAL A 85 -30.37 -1.41 -11.27
CA VAL A 85 -29.66 -2.43 -12.05
C VAL A 85 -30.37 -3.79 -11.99
N ASP A 86 -30.82 -4.18 -10.81
CA ASP A 86 -31.37 -5.53 -10.61
C ASP A 86 -32.82 -5.66 -11.04
N PHE A 87 -33.61 -4.56 -11.04
CA PHE A 87 -35.05 -4.61 -11.28
C PHE A 87 -35.55 -3.80 -12.50
N HIS A 88 -34.68 -3.00 -13.13
CA HIS A 88 -35.03 -2.20 -14.30
C HIS A 88 -34.06 -2.44 -15.47
N PRO A 89 -33.98 -3.69 -16.01
CA PRO A 89 -33.00 -4.05 -17.03
C PRO A 89 -33.19 -3.30 -18.36
N ASP A 90 -34.37 -2.76 -18.62
CA ASP A 90 -34.68 -1.99 -19.83
C ASP A 90 -34.47 -0.46 -19.63
N SER A 91 -33.98 -0.03 -18.48
CA SER A 91 -33.74 1.39 -18.21
C SER A 91 -32.67 1.96 -19.11
N LYS A 92 -32.92 3.18 -19.63
CA LYS A 92 -31.90 3.96 -20.35
C LYS A 92 -30.68 4.29 -19.47
N HIS A 93 -30.85 4.23 -18.12
CA HIS A 93 -29.81 4.50 -17.14
C HIS A 93 -29.03 3.27 -16.70
N LEU A 94 -29.41 2.07 -17.18
CA LEU A 94 -28.85 0.80 -16.69
C LEU A 94 -27.32 0.80 -16.66
N ARG A 95 -26.67 1.19 -17.76
CA ARG A 95 -25.21 1.20 -17.85
C ARG A 95 -24.56 2.19 -16.88
N SER A 96 -25.11 3.42 -16.82
CA SER A 96 -24.59 4.46 -15.92
C SER A 96 -24.85 4.10 -14.46
N ALA A 97 -26.03 3.53 -14.15
CA ALA A 97 -26.36 3.05 -12.81
C ALA A 97 -25.44 1.91 -12.37
N THR A 98 -25.13 0.96 -13.27
CA THR A 98 -24.19 -0.14 -12.98
C THR A 98 -22.80 0.40 -12.65
N TYR A 99 -22.30 1.35 -13.43
CA TYR A 99 -21.01 1.98 -13.17
C TYR A 99 -21.02 2.78 -11.86
N ASN A 100 -22.08 3.56 -11.61
CA ASN A 100 -22.21 4.36 -10.40
C ASN A 100 -22.42 3.50 -9.15
N ALA A 101 -23.10 2.35 -9.26
CA ALA A 101 -23.18 1.36 -8.19
C ALA A 101 -21.77 0.87 -7.81
N GLY A 102 -20.96 0.49 -8.81
CA GLY A 102 -19.57 0.13 -8.61
C GLY A 102 -18.77 1.21 -7.89
N LEU A 103 -18.93 2.49 -8.29
CA LEU A 103 -18.29 3.63 -7.62
C LEU A 103 -18.76 3.80 -6.18
N ALA A 104 -20.06 3.64 -5.92
CA ALA A 104 -20.62 3.79 -4.58
C ALA A 104 -20.10 2.69 -3.64
N HIS A 105 -20.07 1.44 -4.11
CA HIS A 105 -19.48 0.32 -3.36
C HIS A 105 -17.98 0.53 -3.12
N GLU A 106 -17.21 0.95 -4.13
CA GLU A 106 -15.78 1.29 -3.97
C GLU A 106 -15.56 2.33 -2.87
N LYS A 107 -16.37 3.41 -2.88
CA LYS A 107 -16.28 4.48 -1.88
C LYS A 107 -16.70 4.04 -0.48
N ASN A 108 -17.60 3.07 -0.38
CA ASN A 108 -18.01 2.46 0.88
C ASN A 108 -17.01 1.41 1.39
N GLY A 109 -16.10 0.93 0.54
CA GLY A 109 -15.12 -0.11 0.86
C GLY A 109 -15.61 -1.54 0.58
N ASP A 110 -16.74 -1.67 -0.07
CA ASP A 110 -17.37 -2.95 -0.44
C ASP A 110 -16.80 -3.44 -1.79
N PHE A 111 -15.53 -3.84 -1.80
CA PHE A 111 -14.78 -4.10 -3.03
C PHE A 111 -15.28 -5.33 -3.83
N GLU A 112 -15.89 -6.35 -3.20
CA GLU A 112 -16.49 -7.48 -3.92
C GLU A 112 -17.72 -7.03 -4.73
N ASP A 113 -18.59 -6.20 -4.13
CA ASP A 113 -19.75 -5.65 -4.82
C ASP A 113 -19.32 -4.68 -5.92
N ALA A 114 -18.32 -3.84 -5.64
CA ALA A 114 -17.73 -2.94 -6.65
C ALA A 114 -17.18 -3.74 -7.84
N LEU A 115 -16.42 -4.82 -7.59
CA LEU A 115 -15.88 -5.72 -8.61
C LEU A 115 -17.00 -6.33 -9.45
N SER A 116 -18.06 -6.81 -8.80
CA SER A 116 -19.23 -7.38 -9.49
C SER A 116 -19.85 -6.36 -10.46
N ARG A 117 -20.10 -5.13 -10.00
CA ARG A 117 -20.72 -4.08 -10.83
C ARG A 117 -19.79 -3.59 -11.95
N PHE A 118 -18.51 -3.37 -11.67
CA PHE A 118 -17.55 -2.99 -12.71
C PHE A 118 -17.38 -4.06 -13.78
N SER A 119 -17.42 -5.35 -13.39
CA SER A 119 -17.33 -6.47 -14.35
C SER A 119 -18.45 -6.52 -15.38
N LEU A 120 -19.63 -5.96 -15.05
CA LEU A 120 -20.76 -5.87 -15.99
C LEU A 120 -20.58 -4.75 -17.05
N VAL A 121 -19.76 -3.74 -16.76
CA VAL A 121 -19.51 -2.58 -17.63
C VAL A 121 -18.18 -2.70 -18.35
N ALA A 122 -17.19 -3.32 -17.69
CA ALA A 122 -15.82 -3.40 -18.17
C ALA A 122 -15.70 -4.25 -19.45
N ASP A 123 -14.90 -3.76 -20.37
CA ASP A 123 -14.43 -4.54 -21.52
C ASP A 123 -12.95 -4.20 -21.75
N PRO A 124 -12.03 -4.93 -21.13
CA PRO A 124 -10.60 -4.65 -21.22
C PRO A 124 -10.07 -4.83 -22.65
N ALA A 125 -10.72 -5.63 -23.50
CA ALA A 125 -10.27 -5.88 -24.87
C ALA A 125 -10.80 -4.86 -25.88
N ARG A 126 -12.01 -4.34 -25.68
CA ARG A 126 -12.72 -3.53 -26.69
C ARG A 126 -13.31 -2.24 -26.13
N GLY A 127 -13.37 -2.11 -24.81
CA GLY A 127 -14.04 -0.99 -24.15
C GLY A 127 -13.37 0.34 -24.44
N THR A 128 -14.20 1.38 -24.56
CA THR A 128 -13.81 2.79 -24.66
C THR A 128 -14.60 3.58 -23.63
N GLY A 129 -14.12 4.75 -23.23
CA GLY A 129 -14.81 5.58 -22.25
C GLY A 129 -15.12 4.82 -20.95
N ASP A 130 -16.40 4.68 -20.62
CA ASP A 130 -16.84 4.06 -19.35
C ASP A 130 -16.40 2.60 -19.21
N ALA A 131 -16.34 1.84 -20.29
CA ALA A 131 -15.89 0.44 -20.24
C ALA A 131 -14.40 0.32 -19.96
N LEU A 132 -13.59 1.24 -20.50
CA LEU A 132 -12.17 1.32 -20.20
C LEU A 132 -11.93 1.73 -18.73
N ASP A 133 -12.65 2.77 -18.27
CA ASP A 133 -12.53 3.21 -16.88
C ASP A 133 -12.99 2.12 -15.89
N ALA A 134 -14.09 1.42 -16.21
CA ALA A 134 -14.57 0.28 -15.42
C ALA A 134 -13.53 -0.86 -15.35
N ALA A 135 -12.79 -1.13 -16.44
CA ALA A 135 -11.75 -2.14 -16.42
C ALA A 135 -10.56 -1.76 -15.50
N PHE A 136 -10.16 -0.49 -15.49
CA PHE A 136 -9.17 0.00 -14.52
C PHE A 136 -9.67 -0.12 -13.08
N ARG A 137 -10.95 0.21 -12.82
CA ARG A 137 -11.54 0.08 -11.49
C ARG A 137 -11.75 -1.37 -11.06
N GLN A 138 -12.06 -2.24 -12.01
CA GLN A 138 -12.08 -3.69 -11.76
C GLN A 138 -10.73 -4.19 -11.26
N ALA A 139 -9.63 -3.76 -11.90
CA ALA A 139 -8.28 -4.09 -11.45
C ALA A 139 -7.96 -3.48 -10.06
N GLU A 140 -8.46 -2.27 -9.78
CA GLU A 140 -8.29 -1.62 -8.47
C GLU A 140 -9.08 -2.36 -7.37
N ALA A 141 -10.32 -2.78 -7.64
CA ALA A 141 -11.11 -3.59 -6.72
C ALA A 141 -10.41 -4.93 -6.40
N LEU A 142 -9.90 -5.61 -7.44
CA LEU A 142 -9.12 -6.85 -7.27
C LEU A 142 -7.85 -6.62 -6.43
N TYR A 143 -7.17 -5.50 -6.61
CA TYR A 143 -6.02 -5.11 -5.77
C TYR A 143 -6.41 -5.00 -4.29
N HIS A 144 -7.51 -4.29 -3.99
CA HIS A 144 -7.99 -4.15 -2.61
C HIS A 144 -8.44 -5.46 -1.98
N LEU A 145 -8.91 -6.41 -2.78
CA LEU A 145 -9.27 -7.77 -2.36
C LEU A 145 -8.05 -8.70 -2.20
N GLY A 146 -6.84 -8.24 -2.50
CA GLY A 146 -5.65 -9.08 -2.49
C GLY A 146 -5.57 -10.09 -3.65
N ARG A 147 -6.43 -9.96 -4.65
CA ARG A 147 -6.48 -10.82 -5.84
C ARG A 147 -5.53 -10.30 -6.92
N TYR A 148 -4.25 -10.17 -6.56
CA TYR A 148 -3.24 -9.52 -7.39
C TYR A 148 -3.02 -10.19 -8.74
N ALA A 149 -3.06 -11.53 -8.79
CA ALA A 149 -2.90 -12.27 -10.04
C ALA A 149 -3.99 -11.94 -11.08
N ASP A 150 -5.24 -11.79 -10.62
CA ASP A 150 -6.37 -11.44 -11.48
C ASP A 150 -6.24 -9.98 -11.97
N ALA A 151 -5.85 -9.07 -11.08
CA ALA A 151 -5.58 -7.67 -11.44
C ALA A 151 -4.44 -7.56 -12.48
N ILE A 152 -3.35 -8.32 -12.32
CA ILE A 152 -2.22 -8.38 -13.28
C ILE A 152 -2.71 -8.85 -14.65
N ALA A 153 -3.62 -9.83 -14.72
CA ALA A 153 -4.15 -10.32 -15.99
C ALA A 153 -4.91 -9.22 -16.73
N ILE A 154 -5.85 -8.54 -16.06
CA ILE A 154 -6.63 -7.43 -16.65
C ILE A 154 -5.70 -6.29 -17.09
N LEU A 155 -4.76 -5.87 -16.24
CA LEU A 155 -3.85 -4.77 -16.53
C LEU A 155 -2.86 -5.11 -17.65
N THR A 156 -2.53 -6.39 -17.84
CA THR A 156 -1.72 -6.86 -18.96
C THR A 156 -2.48 -6.77 -20.27
N GLU A 157 -3.75 -7.18 -20.27
CA GLU A 157 -4.63 -7.06 -21.44
C GLU A 157 -4.86 -5.59 -21.82
N LEU A 158 -5.17 -4.74 -20.82
CA LEU A 158 -5.30 -3.30 -21.02
C LEU A 158 -4.01 -2.70 -21.61
N GLY A 159 -2.85 -2.98 -21.05
CA GLY A 159 -1.57 -2.42 -21.49
C GLY A 159 -1.14 -2.86 -22.90
N ALA A 160 -1.71 -3.95 -23.42
CA ALA A 160 -1.46 -4.45 -24.77
C ALA A 160 -2.30 -3.76 -25.86
N ARG A 161 -3.31 -2.96 -25.49
CA ARG A 161 -4.19 -2.30 -26.45
C ARG A 161 -3.45 -1.22 -27.24
N ALA A 162 -3.75 -1.16 -28.55
CA ALA A 162 -3.15 -0.19 -29.45
C ALA A 162 -3.83 1.20 -29.39
N ASP A 163 -5.08 1.25 -28.95
CA ASP A 163 -5.92 2.46 -28.92
C ASP A 163 -5.80 3.27 -27.61
N LEU A 164 -5.01 2.81 -26.63
CA LEU A 164 -4.73 3.57 -25.44
C LEU A 164 -3.86 4.80 -25.75
N THR A 165 -4.16 5.90 -25.07
CA THR A 165 -3.24 7.01 -24.95
C THR A 165 -1.97 6.57 -24.21
N GLU A 166 -0.88 7.32 -24.38
CA GLU A 166 0.37 7.03 -23.68
C GLU A 166 0.18 7.07 -22.13
N GLY A 167 -0.59 8.04 -21.64
CA GLY A 167 -0.92 8.15 -20.21
C GLY A 167 -1.66 6.93 -19.66
N GLU A 168 -2.68 6.44 -20.38
CA GLU A 168 -3.43 5.23 -19.99
C GLU A 168 -2.57 3.97 -20.06
N ARG A 169 -1.67 3.89 -21.02
CA ARG A 169 -0.71 2.77 -21.14
C ARG A 169 0.28 2.77 -19.97
N LEU A 170 0.82 3.93 -19.60
CA LEU A 170 1.69 4.06 -18.44
C LEU A 170 0.91 3.74 -17.16
N GLN A 171 -0.34 4.20 -17.03
CA GLN A 171 -1.21 3.85 -15.90
C GLN A 171 -1.37 2.33 -15.76
N ALA A 172 -1.75 1.63 -16.82
CA ALA A 172 -1.95 0.18 -16.80
C ALA A 172 -0.66 -0.56 -16.38
N GLN A 173 0.48 -0.16 -16.96
CA GLN A 173 1.77 -0.77 -16.65
C GLN A 173 2.21 -0.51 -15.20
N VAL A 174 2.01 0.71 -14.69
CA VAL A 174 2.36 1.04 -13.30
C VAL A 174 1.48 0.31 -12.32
N GLN A 175 0.17 0.28 -12.53
CA GLN A 175 -0.75 -0.47 -11.67
C GLN A 175 -0.42 -1.97 -11.68
N ARG A 176 -0.07 -2.53 -12.84
CA ARG A 176 0.41 -3.92 -12.92
C ARG A 176 1.67 -4.13 -12.10
N GLY A 177 2.68 -3.25 -12.23
CA GLY A 177 3.90 -3.33 -11.44
C GLY A 177 3.64 -3.25 -9.93
N VAL A 178 2.68 -2.43 -9.49
CA VAL A 178 2.26 -2.36 -8.08
C VAL A 178 1.65 -3.69 -7.63
N CYS A 179 0.76 -4.29 -8.43
CA CYS A 179 0.21 -5.62 -8.15
C CYS A 179 1.31 -6.70 -8.11
N GLU A 180 2.30 -6.63 -9.01
CA GLU A 180 3.45 -7.54 -9.03
C GLU A 180 4.30 -7.43 -7.74
N VAL A 181 4.46 -6.21 -7.17
CA VAL A 181 5.13 -6.01 -5.86
C VAL A 181 4.35 -6.65 -4.73
N GLU A 182 3.04 -6.42 -4.66
CA GLU A 182 2.18 -6.96 -3.59
C GLU A 182 2.07 -8.49 -3.67
N ASP A 183 2.17 -9.06 -4.88
CA ASP A 183 2.19 -10.51 -5.14
C ASP A 183 3.59 -11.14 -4.89
N GLY A 184 4.58 -10.34 -4.48
CA GLY A 184 5.94 -10.79 -4.20
C GLY A 184 6.81 -11.04 -5.44
N ARG A 185 6.35 -10.71 -6.64
CA ARG A 185 7.10 -10.89 -7.91
C ARG A 185 8.04 -9.71 -8.17
N LEU A 186 8.99 -9.48 -7.26
CA LEU A 186 9.82 -8.27 -7.26
C LEU A 186 10.64 -8.08 -8.54
N GLU A 187 11.14 -9.14 -9.16
CA GLU A 187 11.92 -9.08 -10.41
C GLU A 187 11.04 -8.68 -11.61
N ALA A 188 9.80 -9.20 -11.66
CA ALA A 188 8.84 -8.82 -12.69
C ALA A 188 8.43 -7.35 -12.54
N ALA A 189 8.13 -6.93 -11.32
CA ALA A 189 7.80 -5.56 -10.97
C ALA A 189 8.93 -4.59 -11.35
N GLU A 190 10.17 -4.92 -11.01
CA GLU A 190 11.33 -4.11 -11.37
C GLU A 190 11.46 -3.95 -12.90
N ALA A 191 11.30 -5.04 -13.66
CA ALA A 191 11.32 -5.00 -15.11
C ALA A 191 10.15 -4.15 -15.68
N THR A 192 8.97 -4.24 -15.07
CA THR A 192 7.79 -3.45 -15.46
C THR A 192 8.04 -1.97 -15.24
N PHE A 193 8.49 -1.55 -14.04
CA PHE A 193 8.74 -0.14 -13.77
C PHE A 193 9.89 0.44 -14.60
N ARG A 194 10.94 -0.33 -14.89
CA ARG A 194 12.02 0.10 -15.79
C ARG A 194 11.51 0.36 -17.20
N ARG A 195 10.59 -0.49 -17.73
CA ARG A 195 9.96 -0.26 -19.03
C ARG A 195 9.12 1.00 -19.04
N VAL A 196 8.32 1.26 -17.99
CA VAL A 196 7.56 2.50 -17.83
C VAL A 196 8.48 3.72 -17.94
N LEU A 197 9.59 3.73 -17.21
CA LEU A 197 10.52 4.85 -17.23
C LEU A 197 11.21 5.03 -18.57
N THR A 198 11.53 3.93 -19.25
CA THR A 198 12.11 3.97 -20.61
C THR A 198 11.11 4.53 -21.61
N ALA A 199 9.85 4.09 -21.58
CA ALA A 199 8.80 4.61 -22.44
C ALA A 199 8.59 6.12 -22.21
N TYR A 200 8.46 6.54 -20.94
CA TYR A 200 8.32 7.95 -20.58
C TYR A 200 9.51 8.80 -21.06
N GLN A 201 10.74 8.29 -20.98
CA GLN A 201 11.94 9.00 -21.45
C GLN A 201 11.98 9.13 -22.98
N ALA A 202 11.39 8.17 -23.70
CA ALA A 202 11.31 8.18 -25.15
C ALA A 202 10.17 9.05 -25.70
N THR A 203 9.27 9.55 -24.86
CA THR A 203 8.15 10.40 -25.28
C THR A 203 8.67 11.80 -25.64
N ASP A 204 8.43 12.24 -26.86
CA ASP A 204 8.92 13.54 -27.39
C ASP A 204 8.30 14.74 -26.68
N ASP A 205 7.03 14.62 -26.30
CA ASP A 205 6.27 15.70 -25.65
C ASP A 205 5.89 15.36 -24.21
N ARG A 206 6.92 15.28 -23.33
CA ARG A 206 6.75 14.94 -21.91
C ARG A 206 5.88 15.91 -21.13
N GLY A 207 5.69 17.14 -21.66
CA GLY A 207 4.83 18.14 -21.03
C GLY A 207 3.34 17.80 -21.12
N LEU A 208 2.94 16.92 -22.03
CA LEU A 208 1.55 16.45 -22.22
C LEU A 208 1.26 15.16 -21.44
N VAL A 209 2.27 14.47 -20.94
CA VAL A 209 2.10 13.24 -20.13
C VAL A 209 2.17 13.59 -18.67
N ASP A 210 1.16 13.18 -17.91
CA ASP A 210 1.14 13.35 -16.46
C ASP A 210 2.37 12.65 -15.85
N ASP A 211 3.16 13.38 -15.07
CA ASP A 211 4.36 12.87 -14.40
C ASP A 211 4.05 11.96 -13.21
N PHE A 212 2.78 11.82 -12.83
CA PHE A 212 2.34 11.02 -11.69
C PHE A 212 2.77 9.56 -11.83
N TYR A 213 2.45 8.91 -12.95
CA TYR A 213 2.76 7.49 -13.16
C TYR A 213 4.26 7.20 -13.29
N PRO A 214 5.05 7.97 -14.06
CA PRO A 214 6.50 7.81 -14.06
C PRO A 214 7.14 8.01 -12.69
N ALA A 215 6.67 9.00 -11.91
CA ALA A 215 7.15 9.23 -10.55
C ALA A 215 6.76 8.07 -9.62
N GLN A 216 5.56 7.52 -9.78
CA GLN A 216 5.12 6.32 -9.07
C GLN A 216 6.01 5.11 -9.41
N ALA A 217 6.27 4.85 -10.68
CA ALA A 217 7.17 3.77 -11.11
C ALA A 217 8.56 3.91 -10.48
N GLN A 218 9.12 5.11 -10.52
CA GLN A 218 10.43 5.40 -9.93
C GLN A 218 10.43 5.22 -8.40
N PHE A 219 9.31 5.58 -7.72
CA PHE A 219 9.11 5.36 -6.29
C PHE A 219 9.07 3.87 -5.95
N PHE A 220 8.30 3.09 -6.70
CA PHE A 220 8.19 1.64 -6.46
C PHE A 220 9.48 0.87 -6.75
N LEU A 221 10.35 1.36 -7.65
CA LEU A 221 11.72 0.84 -7.73
C LEU A 221 12.45 1.03 -6.38
N GLY A 222 12.30 2.18 -5.73
CA GLY A 222 12.82 2.38 -4.38
C GLY A 222 12.21 1.42 -3.36
N GLU A 223 10.89 1.18 -3.43
CA GLU A 223 10.20 0.22 -2.55
C GLU A 223 10.71 -1.23 -2.74
N ILE A 224 11.02 -1.66 -3.96
CA ILE A 224 11.61 -2.98 -4.21
C ILE A 224 12.95 -3.13 -3.49
N TYR A 225 13.85 -2.14 -3.61
CA TYR A 225 15.14 -2.17 -2.91
C TYR A 225 14.96 -2.04 -1.39
N ARG A 226 13.97 -1.30 -0.92
CA ARG A 226 13.61 -1.24 0.50
C ARG A 226 13.09 -2.58 1.02
N LEU A 227 12.27 -3.30 0.26
CA LEU A 227 11.82 -4.64 0.61
C LEU A 227 12.99 -5.63 0.68
N ARG A 228 13.87 -5.62 -0.32
CA ARG A 228 15.09 -6.43 -0.30
C ARG A 228 15.98 -6.11 0.92
N TYR A 229 16.13 -4.82 1.25
CA TYR A 229 16.82 -4.38 2.46
C TYR A 229 16.20 -4.96 3.74
N GLN A 230 14.88 -5.02 3.82
CA GLN A 230 14.17 -5.58 4.98
C GLN A 230 14.35 -7.11 5.10
N MET A 231 14.52 -7.81 3.98
CA MET A 231 14.75 -9.27 3.97
C MET A 231 16.14 -9.68 4.47
N VAL A 232 17.11 -8.76 4.46
CA VAL A 232 18.45 -9.05 4.99
C VAL A 232 18.41 -9.06 6.51
N SER A 233 18.60 -10.25 7.12
CA SER A 233 18.73 -10.42 8.56
C SER A 233 20.20 -10.24 8.98
N LEU A 234 20.43 -9.56 10.10
CA LEU A 234 21.74 -9.46 10.74
C LEU A 234 21.77 -10.46 11.90
N ASP A 235 22.32 -11.66 11.68
CA ASP A 235 22.45 -12.68 12.72
C ASP A 235 23.84 -12.60 13.38
N PRO A 236 23.92 -12.19 14.66
CA PRO A 236 25.20 -12.07 15.36
C PRO A 236 25.85 -13.41 15.68
N ASN A 237 25.16 -14.54 15.45
CA ASN A 237 25.72 -15.86 15.72
C ASN A 237 26.45 -16.48 14.52
N GLN A 238 26.39 -15.84 13.34
CA GLN A 238 27.01 -16.37 12.11
C GLN A 238 28.49 -16.02 11.95
N GLY A 239 29.09 -15.32 12.92
CA GLY A 239 30.48 -14.88 12.88
C GLY A 239 30.67 -13.47 12.33
N VAL A 240 31.78 -12.83 12.70
CA VAL A 240 32.03 -11.40 12.41
C VAL A 240 32.12 -11.12 10.92
N ASP A 241 32.78 -12.00 10.15
CA ASP A 241 33.01 -11.81 8.72
C ASP A 241 31.70 -11.88 7.91
N GLU A 242 30.82 -12.83 8.24
CA GLU A 242 29.52 -12.95 7.55
C GLU A 242 28.59 -11.80 7.96
N LEU A 243 28.58 -11.42 9.24
CA LEU A 243 27.82 -10.26 9.71
C LEU A 243 28.28 -8.97 9.00
N ALA A 244 29.58 -8.80 8.79
CA ALA A 244 30.12 -7.66 8.05
C ALA A 244 29.64 -7.62 6.60
N LYS A 245 29.62 -8.77 5.90
CA LYS A 245 29.11 -8.87 4.52
C LYS A 245 27.61 -8.56 4.44
N ASP A 246 26.80 -9.09 5.36
CA ASP A 246 25.39 -8.82 5.40
C ASP A 246 25.09 -7.33 5.67
N LEU A 247 25.87 -6.72 6.55
CA LEU A 247 25.75 -5.29 6.83
C LEU A 247 26.14 -4.44 5.60
N GLU A 248 27.21 -4.83 4.89
CA GLU A 248 27.64 -4.16 3.65
C GLU A 248 26.55 -4.29 2.57
N TYR A 249 26.04 -5.49 2.33
CA TYR A 249 24.96 -5.72 1.38
C TYR A 249 23.68 -4.96 1.76
N LYS A 250 23.34 -4.93 3.06
CA LYS A 250 22.21 -4.15 3.58
C LYS A 250 22.39 -2.65 3.34
N ALA A 251 23.63 -2.15 3.49
CA ALA A 251 23.96 -0.75 3.20
C ALA A 251 23.84 -0.42 1.70
N GLU A 252 24.28 -1.33 0.82
CA GLU A 252 24.12 -1.17 -0.64
C GLU A 252 22.64 -1.08 -1.05
N LEU A 253 21.80 -1.95 -0.48
CA LEU A 253 20.36 -1.94 -0.73
C LEU A 253 19.71 -0.63 -0.25
N LEU A 254 20.11 -0.13 0.93
CA LEU A 254 19.65 1.16 1.45
C LEU A 254 20.03 2.31 0.50
N LEU A 255 21.29 2.36 0.06
CA LEU A 255 21.76 3.39 -0.87
C LEU A 255 21.06 3.30 -2.23
N SER A 256 20.77 2.09 -2.71
CA SER A 256 20.01 1.87 -3.93
C SER A 256 18.58 2.38 -3.80
N ALA A 257 17.88 2.03 -2.72
CA ALA A 257 16.54 2.54 -2.43
C ALA A 257 16.53 4.08 -2.34
N GLN A 258 17.47 4.65 -1.58
CA GLN A 258 17.62 6.11 -1.45
C GLN A 258 17.86 6.76 -2.81
N GLY A 259 18.71 6.17 -3.65
CA GLY A 259 18.99 6.66 -5.00
C GLY A 259 17.74 6.75 -5.88
N HIS A 260 16.85 5.75 -5.78
CA HIS A 260 15.56 5.76 -6.47
C HIS A 260 14.64 6.86 -5.94
N TYR A 261 14.47 7.00 -4.63
CA TYR A 261 13.63 8.05 -4.04
C TYR A 261 14.15 9.46 -4.35
N LEU A 262 15.46 9.68 -4.37
CA LEU A 262 16.04 10.97 -4.77
C LEU A 262 15.75 11.32 -6.24
N ARG A 263 15.65 10.29 -7.13
CA ARG A 263 15.21 10.55 -8.51
C ARG A 263 13.76 10.99 -8.58
N VAL A 264 12.86 10.41 -7.75
CA VAL A 264 11.46 10.86 -7.65
C VAL A 264 11.39 12.34 -7.22
N ILE A 265 12.16 12.74 -6.21
CA ILE A 265 12.18 14.12 -5.74
C ILE A 265 12.63 15.06 -6.88
N ARG A 266 13.60 14.65 -7.71
CA ARG A 266 14.04 15.45 -8.87
C ARG A 266 13.00 15.54 -9.99
N MET A 267 12.07 14.58 -10.09
CA MET A 267 10.96 14.63 -11.03
C MET A 267 9.93 15.71 -10.65
N GLY A 268 9.86 16.10 -9.36
CA GLY A 268 9.08 17.24 -8.89
C GLY A 268 7.59 16.94 -8.63
N ASN A 269 7.11 15.70 -8.81
CA ASN A 269 5.74 15.36 -8.45
C ASN A 269 5.51 15.51 -6.95
N ARG A 270 4.55 16.36 -6.56
CA ARG A 270 4.34 16.75 -5.16
C ARG A 270 4.02 15.56 -4.25
N TYR A 271 3.17 14.65 -4.71
CA TYR A 271 2.73 13.50 -3.94
C TYR A 271 3.89 12.51 -3.73
N TRP A 272 4.53 12.10 -4.82
CA TRP A 272 5.60 11.10 -4.78
C TRP A 272 6.90 11.65 -4.18
N SER A 273 7.16 12.96 -4.29
CA SER A 273 8.30 13.60 -3.65
C SER A 273 8.19 13.58 -2.13
N THR A 274 7.01 13.88 -1.56
CA THR A 274 6.79 13.78 -0.10
C THR A 274 6.83 12.35 0.39
N ALA A 275 6.26 11.40 -0.39
CA ALA A 275 6.38 9.97 -0.10
C ALA A 275 7.84 9.51 -0.07
N SER A 276 8.65 9.97 -1.04
CA SER A 276 10.07 9.62 -1.13
C SER A 276 10.89 10.19 0.03
N GLY A 277 10.62 11.42 0.45
CA GLY A 277 11.27 12.02 1.61
C GLY A 277 10.98 11.24 2.91
N GLU A 278 9.72 10.87 3.13
CA GLU A 278 9.32 10.02 4.26
C GLU A 278 10.05 8.68 4.22
N ARG A 279 10.14 8.05 3.05
CA ARG A 279 10.84 6.75 2.89
C ARG A 279 12.34 6.83 3.13
N ILE A 280 13.00 7.88 2.68
CA ILE A 280 14.45 8.07 2.93
C ILE A 280 14.71 8.20 4.44
N GLY A 281 13.91 9.01 5.15
CA GLY A 281 14.03 9.12 6.60
C GLY A 281 13.78 7.79 7.30
N GLY A 282 12.72 7.06 6.88
CA GLY A 282 12.38 5.74 7.39
C GLY A 282 13.46 4.67 7.17
N LEU A 283 14.25 4.76 6.08
CA LEU A 283 15.40 3.87 5.88
C LEU A 283 16.48 4.07 6.95
N TYR A 284 16.79 5.31 7.31
CA TYR A 284 17.77 5.61 8.36
C TYR A 284 17.24 5.23 9.74
N GLU A 285 15.94 5.46 10.00
CA GLU A 285 15.28 5.01 11.22
C GLU A 285 15.32 3.47 11.34
N SER A 286 15.01 2.75 10.26
CA SER A 286 15.05 1.30 10.23
C SER A 286 16.46 0.76 10.48
N LEU A 287 17.48 1.35 9.85
CA LEU A 287 18.87 0.94 10.09
C LEU A 287 19.29 1.22 11.54
N TYR A 288 18.89 2.36 12.11
CA TYR A 288 19.07 2.65 13.54
C TYR A 288 18.49 1.55 14.41
N GLN A 289 17.22 1.16 14.19
CA GLN A 289 16.56 0.11 14.98
C GLN A 289 17.31 -1.23 14.89
N HIS A 290 17.77 -1.61 13.70
CA HIS A 290 18.55 -2.84 13.53
C HIS A 290 19.88 -2.81 14.26
N LEU A 291 20.57 -1.67 14.26
CA LEU A 291 21.86 -1.55 14.95
C LEU A 291 21.70 -1.52 16.47
N VAL A 292 20.66 -0.85 17.00
CA VAL A 292 20.38 -0.82 18.44
C VAL A 292 19.99 -2.20 18.97
N SER A 293 19.23 -2.97 18.18
CA SER A 293 18.80 -4.32 18.57
C SER A 293 19.84 -5.40 18.30
N SER A 294 20.94 -5.07 17.59
CA SER A 294 21.99 -6.03 17.29
C SER A 294 22.81 -6.32 18.56
N PRO A 295 22.90 -7.58 18.99
CA PRO A 295 23.73 -7.93 20.12
C PRO A 295 25.21 -7.76 19.79
N VAL A 296 26.02 -7.54 20.84
CA VAL A 296 27.48 -7.53 20.72
C VAL A 296 27.97 -8.91 20.30
N PRO A 297 28.86 -9.04 19.30
CA PRO A 297 29.44 -10.32 18.92
C PRO A 297 30.08 -11.04 20.12
N LYS A 298 29.82 -12.35 20.23
CA LYS A 298 30.25 -13.15 21.40
C LYS A 298 31.75 -13.43 21.44
N GLU A 299 32.42 -13.24 20.31
CA GLU A 299 33.86 -13.45 20.16
C GLU A 299 34.70 -12.31 20.73
N LEU A 300 34.08 -11.15 21.04
CA LEU A 300 34.77 -9.97 21.56
C LEU A 300 35.02 -10.09 23.06
N GLU A 301 36.27 -9.82 23.46
CA GLU A 301 36.61 -9.63 24.87
C GLU A 301 35.95 -8.34 25.39
N GLU A 302 35.84 -8.19 26.73
CA GLU A 302 35.08 -7.10 27.36
C GLU A 302 35.57 -5.69 26.94
N GLU A 303 36.89 -5.50 26.76
CA GLU A 303 37.45 -4.23 26.29
C GLU A 303 37.06 -3.95 24.83
N GLU A 304 37.13 -4.97 23.99
CA GLU A 304 36.72 -4.88 22.56
C GLU A 304 35.20 -4.64 22.45
N ALA A 305 34.42 -5.31 23.30
CA ALA A 305 32.97 -5.11 23.37
C ALA A 305 32.60 -3.70 23.77
N GLN A 306 33.35 -3.06 24.67
CA GLN A 306 33.12 -1.66 25.05
C GLN A 306 33.44 -0.71 23.89
N ILE A 307 34.57 -0.92 23.20
CA ILE A 307 34.92 -0.12 22.00
C ILE A 307 33.83 -0.28 20.92
N TYR A 308 33.38 -1.52 20.67
CA TYR A 308 32.31 -1.82 19.73
C TYR A 308 31.03 -1.04 20.06
N ARG A 309 30.58 -1.06 21.34
CA ARG A 309 29.39 -0.32 21.79
C ARG A 309 29.55 1.20 21.57
N GLN A 310 30.73 1.75 21.84
CA GLN A 310 31.00 3.20 21.64
C GLN A 310 30.96 3.57 20.15
N GLU A 311 31.61 2.80 19.30
CA GLU A 311 31.60 3.05 17.86
C GLU A 311 30.19 2.89 17.27
N LEU A 312 29.44 1.89 17.74
CA LEU A 312 28.05 1.68 17.36
C LEU A 312 27.17 2.88 17.74
N ARG A 313 27.30 3.41 18.96
CA ARG A 313 26.58 4.63 19.40
C ARG A 313 26.89 5.83 18.49
N LYS A 314 28.16 6.06 18.14
CA LYS A 314 28.54 7.15 17.22
C LYS A 314 27.83 7.01 15.86
N LYS A 315 27.82 5.80 15.30
CA LYS A 315 27.11 5.52 14.03
C LYS A 315 25.60 5.73 14.14
N ILE A 316 24.99 5.27 15.24
CA ILE A 316 23.58 5.46 15.56
C ILE A 316 23.20 6.93 15.59
N ARG A 317 23.97 7.78 16.30
CA ARG A 317 23.74 9.24 16.37
C ARG A 317 23.79 9.89 14.98
N VAL A 318 24.71 9.47 14.12
CA VAL A 318 24.78 9.94 12.73
C VAL A 318 23.52 9.57 11.96
N LEU A 319 22.98 8.37 12.15
CA LEU A 319 21.76 7.94 11.47
C LEU A 319 20.52 8.70 11.92
N ILE A 320 20.37 8.90 13.23
CA ILE A 320 19.29 9.74 13.80
C ILE A 320 19.36 11.16 13.20
N THR A 321 20.54 11.75 13.20
CA THR A 321 20.75 13.10 12.64
C THR A 321 20.43 13.16 11.15
N LYS A 322 20.79 12.14 10.37
CA LYS A 322 20.43 12.04 8.94
C LYS A 322 18.92 11.93 8.74
N ALA A 323 18.25 11.11 9.54
CA ALA A 323 16.79 10.97 9.48
C ALA A 323 16.10 12.30 9.79
N ILE A 324 16.49 12.98 10.85
CA ILE A 324 15.97 14.31 11.22
C ILE A 324 16.13 15.31 10.06
N ASN A 325 17.34 15.43 9.51
CA ASN A 325 17.62 16.36 8.40
C ASN A 325 16.77 16.06 7.15
N VAL A 326 16.53 14.79 6.84
CA VAL A 326 15.68 14.41 5.70
C VAL A 326 14.23 14.76 5.97
N TYR A 327 13.72 14.45 7.16
CA TYR A 327 12.34 14.75 7.53
C TYR A 327 12.07 16.27 7.55
N GLU A 328 12.97 17.07 8.13
CA GLU A 328 12.85 18.53 8.15
C GLU A 328 12.79 19.10 6.73
N ARG A 329 13.72 18.71 5.85
CA ARG A 329 13.72 19.14 4.44
C ARG A 329 12.48 18.70 3.68
N THR A 330 11.94 17.52 3.99
CA THR A 330 10.72 17.03 3.37
C THR A 330 9.52 17.88 3.79
N LEU A 331 9.40 18.24 5.06
CA LEU A 331 8.34 19.11 5.58
C LEU A 331 8.46 20.54 5.03
N GLU A 332 9.65 21.10 4.99
CA GLU A 332 9.90 22.43 4.38
C GLU A 332 9.53 22.44 2.89
N ALA A 333 9.87 21.38 2.16
CA ALA A 333 9.50 21.26 0.76
C ALA A 333 7.99 21.10 0.57
N ALA A 334 7.32 20.30 1.42
CA ALA A 334 5.88 20.12 1.42
C ALA A 334 5.14 21.44 1.69
N GLU A 335 5.59 22.21 2.66
CA GLU A 335 5.03 23.53 3.00
C GLU A 335 5.15 24.51 1.83
N ARG A 336 6.33 24.60 1.21
CA ARG A 336 6.56 25.50 0.06
C ARG A 336 5.64 25.24 -1.12
N VAL A 337 5.22 23.99 -1.33
CA VAL A 337 4.34 23.63 -2.45
C VAL A 337 2.89 23.44 -2.02
N GLY A 338 2.56 23.67 -0.75
CA GLY A 338 1.23 23.46 -0.19
C GLY A 338 0.78 21.99 -0.28
N ALA A 339 1.69 21.04 -0.11
CA ALA A 339 1.36 19.63 -0.12
C ALA A 339 0.73 19.22 1.21
N ALA A 340 -0.49 18.68 1.15
CA ALA A 340 -1.20 18.09 2.28
C ALA A 340 -1.59 16.66 1.90
N ASN A 341 -0.90 15.68 2.46
CA ASN A 341 -1.14 14.27 2.19
C ASN A 341 -0.66 13.41 3.40
N PRO A 342 -1.04 12.14 3.48
CA PRO A 342 -0.70 11.28 4.62
C PRO A 342 0.80 11.12 4.87
N PHE A 343 1.65 11.31 3.86
CA PHE A 343 3.10 11.21 4.03
C PHE A 343 3.66 12.39 4.84
N VAL A 344 3.09 13.59 4.66
CA VAL A 344 3.48 14.78 5.44
C VAL A 344 3.22 14.57 6.93
N GLU A 345 2.05 14.02 7.29
CA GLU A 345 1.72 13.75 8.70
C GLU A 345 2.65 12.70 9.29
N ARG A 346 2.87 11.57 8.60
CA ARG A 346 3.81 10.55 9.07
C ARG A 346 5.24 11.07 9.19
N THR A 347 5.67 11.95 8.29
CA THR A 347 6.98 12.60 8.38
C THR A 347 7.10 13.44 9.64
N ARG A 348 6.03 14.15 10.03
CA ARG A 348 6.01 14.98 11.26
C ARG A 348 6.11 14.11 12.52
N GLU A 349 5.34 13.01 12.57
CA GLU A 349 5.38 12.05 13.68
C GLU A 349 6.76 11.41 13.81
N SER A 350 7.34 10.95 12.69
CA SER A 350 8.68 10.33 12.68
C SER A 350 9.77 11.34 13.06
N LEU A 351 9.67 12.60 12.62
CA LEU A 351 10.61 13.66 13.02
C LEU A 351 10.60 13.87 14.53
N GLN A 352 9.42 13.96 15.13
CA GLN A 352 9.28 14.14 16.58
C GLN A 352 9.93 12.98 17.35
N LYS A 353 9.64 11.74 16.93
CA LYS A 353 10.24 10.54 17.51
C LYS A 353 11.76 10.52 17.42
N MET A 354 12.33 10.91 16.25
CA MET A 354 13.80 10.97 16.09
C MET A 354 14.45 12.05 16.96
N LYS A 355 13.81 13.20 17.15
CA LYS A 355 14.28 14.24 18.06
C LYS A 355 14.28 13.78 19.51
N GLU A 356 13.25 13.09 19.95
CA GLU A 356 13.17 12.51 21.30
C GLU A 356 14.29 11.48 21.54
N LEU A 357 14.56 10.61 20.56
CA LEU A 357 15.66 9.63 20.63
C LEU A 357 17.03 10.31 20.70
N LEU A 358 17.24 11.40 19.96
CA LEU A 358 18.50 12.15 19.99
C LEU A 358 18.73 12.80 21.37
N ILE A 359 17.68 13.35 21.99
CA ILE A 359 17.73 13.93 23.34
C ILE A 359 18.04 12.85 24.39
N ALA A 360 17.37 11.70 24.30
CA ALA A 360 17.58 10.58 25.21
C ALA A 360 19.02 10.03 25.13
N ASP A 361 19.58 9.92 23.90
CA ASP A 361 20.97 9.49 23.70
C ASP A 361 21.99 10.49 24.28
N ALA A 362 21.70 11.80 24.19
CA ALA A 362 22.56 12.84 24.80
C ALA A 362 22.58 12.78 26.33
N GLN A 363 21.45 12.47 26.98
CA GLN A 363 21.36 12.35 28.44
C GLN A 363 22.18 11.18 29.00
N ILE A 364 22.36 10.10 28.23
CA ILE A 364 23.19 8.94 28.65
C ILE A 364 24.68 9.31 28.69
N ASP A 365 25.12 10.24 27.82
CA ASP A 365 26.53 10.70 27.83
C ASP A 365 26.83 11.65 29.01
N ASP A 366 25.81 12.32 29.55
CA ASP A 366 25.95 13.27 30.69
C ASP A 366 25.87 12.59 32.07
N GLU A 367 25.46 11.32 32.15
CA GLU A 367 25.52 10.57 33.41
C GLU A 367 26.99 10.26 33.72
N PRO A 368 27.52 10.76 34.86
CA PRO A 368 28.89 10.46 35.27
C PRO A 368 29.03 8.94 35.46
N GLN A 369 29.98 8.34 34.68
CA GLN A 369 30.37 6.95 34.93
C GLN A 369 30.84 6.87 36.40
N THR A 370 29.92 6.53 37.29
CA THR A 370 30.28 6.18 38.67
C THR A 370 31.11 4.91 38.59
N ALA A 371 32.42 5.10 38.63
CA ALA A 371 33.39 4.04 38.78
C ALA A 371 33.06 3.25 40.06
N ASN A 372 32.66 2.00 39.88
CA ASN A 372 32.69 0.99 40.95
C ASN A 372 33.95 0.16 40.81
#